data_dc6e7475f1f0aab284a47062241d4046
#
_entry.id   dc6e7475f1f0aab284a47062241d4046
#
_cell.length_a   1.000
_cell.length_b   1.000
_cell.length_c   1.000
_cell.angle_alpha   90.00
_cell.angle_beta   90.00
_cell.angle_gamma   90.00
#
_symmetry.space_group_name_H-M   'P 1'
#
loop_
_entity.id
_entity.type
_entity.pdbx_description
1 polymer ?
#
loop_
_entity_poly.entity_id
_entity_poly.type
_entity_poly.pdbx_seq_one_letter_code
_entity_poly.pdbx_strand_id
1 'polypeptide(L)'
;MKESVSSFLSNVLSVILGIAITFAVQGMIDRSQVRREVRSALKLIRTELQSNQADIATMAEYLDAERDAAKYFLSLDDGWTGASPDSVDLYGGILLADASIALSDDALELLKMSSLFQSIGNDALSMKIIHAYDTCELIAAALNRHIEARNARLGDVEDIRTFFMSAEGRKALRLISLQANPARVADAEDLETAIQAIDKYL
;
A
#
# COMPACT_ATOMS: atom_id res chain seq x y z
N MET A 1 8.60 63.50 40.99
CA MET A 1 9.48 62.36 40.57
C MET A 1 8.82 60.98 40.70
N LYS A 2 8.02 60.65 41.71
CA LYS A 2 7.37 59.34 41.86
C LYS A 2 6.30 59.07 40.77
N GLU A 3 5.52 60.05 40.36
CA GLU A 3 4.47 59.87 39.33
C GLU A 3 5.02 59.59 37.94
N SER A 4 6.16 60.16 37.55
CA SER A 4 6.82 59.96 36.28
C SER A 4 7.36 58.53 36.14
N VAL A 5 7.87 57.91 37.23
CA VAL A 5 8.40 56.57 37.25
C VAL A 5 7.25 55.54 37.16
N SER A 6 6.12 55.78 37.85
CA SER A 6 4.93 54.93 37.82
C SER A 6 4.32 54.91 36.41
N SER A 7 4.21 56.04 35.73
CA SER A 7 3.70 56.12 34.35
C SER A 7 4.65 55.44 33.36
N PHE A 8 5.96 55.56 33.51
CA PHE A 8 6.94 54.87 32.70
C PHE A 8 6.84 53.33 32.88
N LEU A 9 6.79 52.84 34.12
CA LEU A 9 6.63 51.44 34.43
C LEU A 9 5.32 50.86 33.85
N SER A 10 4.21 51.60 33.97
CA SER A 10 2.92 51.18 33.38
C SER A 10 2.99 51.05 31.86
N ASN A 11 3.65 51.97 31.16
CA ASN A 11 3.80 51.95 29.71
C ASN A 11 4.70 50.74 29.29
N VAL A 12 5.81 50.50 29.99
CA VAL A 12 6.69 49.35 29.72
C VAL A 12 5.94 48.05 29.94
N LEU A 13 5.18 47.91 31.04
CA LEU A 13 4.39 46.73 31.32
C LEU A 13 3.33 46.46 30.23
N SER A 14 2.66 47.53 29.76
CA SER A 14 1.67 47.43 28.69
C SER A 14 2.29 46.92 27.37
N VAL A 15 3.49 47.38 27.04
CA VAL A 15 4.21 46.95 25.83
C VAL A 15 4.62 45.49 25.95
N ILE A 16 5.18 45.07 27.10
CA ILE A 16 5.55 43.66 27.37
C ILE A 16 4.32 42.78 27.29
N LEU A 17 3.20 43.18 27.89
CA LEU A 17 1.95 42.42 27.84
C LEU A 17 1.42 42.28 26.40
N GLY A 18 1.46 43.37 25.63
CA GLY A 18 1.07 43.35 24.21
C GLY A 18 1.91 42.39 23.37
N ILE A 19 3.23 42.39 23.58
CA ILE A 19 4.15 41.49 22.92
C ILE A 19 3.86 40.03 23.33
N ALA A 20 3.68 39.78 24.63
CA ALA A 20 3.38 38.41 25.14
C ALA A 20 2.07 37.88 24.59
N ILE A 21 1.02 38.71 24.51
CA ILE A 21 -0.26 38.32 23.89
C ILE A 21 -0.07 38.02 22.40
N THR A 22 0.69 38.84 21.67
CA THR A 22 0.97 38.61 20.24
C THR A 22 1.64 37.26 20.02
N PHE A 23 2.70 36.94 20.77
CA PHE A 23 3.38 35.66 20.67
C PHE A 23 2.48 34.49 21.07
N ALA A 24 1.64 34.65 22.10
CA ALA A 24 0.69 33.64 22.52
C ALA A 24 -0.35 33.34 21.39
N VAL A 25 -0.90 34.36 20.77
CA VAL A 25 -1.87 34.24 19.67
C VAL A 25 -1.20 33.62 18.43
N GLN A 26 0.01 34.07 18.10
CA GLN A 26 0.76 33.52 16.97
C GLN A 26 1.06 32.03 17.17
N GLY A 27 1.53 31.63 18.36
CA GLY A 27 1.75 30.23 18.69
C GLY A 27 0.47 29.36 18.69
N MET A 28 -0.69 29.96 18.98
CA MET A 28 -1.98 29.25 18.84
C MET A 28 -2.40 29.05 17.38
N ILE A 29 -2.18 30.07 16.54
CA ILE A 29 -2.47 30.00 15.10
C ILE A 29 -1.59 28.93 14.45
N ASP A 30 -0.27 28.97 14.71
CA ASP A 30 0.70 28.02 14.16
C ASP A 30 0.34 26.58 14.55
N ARG A 31 0.02 26.32 15.83
CA ARG A 31 -0.42 25.00 16.29
C ARG A 31 -1.71 24.51 15.62
N SER A 32 -2.65 25.42 15.39
CA SER A 32 -3.91 25.12 14.70
C SER A 32 -3.68 24.77 13.24
N GLN A 33 -2.75 25.46 12.58
CA GLN A 33 -2.37 25.20 11.21
C GLN A 33 -1.67 23.84 11.08
N VAL A 34 -0.65 23.57 11.89
CA VAL A 34 0.07 22.29 11.91
C VAL A 34 -0.89 21.12 12.13
N ARG A 35 -1.84 21.24 13.05
CA ARG A 35 -2.84 20.19 13.28
C ARG A 35 -3.72 19.94 12.06
N ARG A 36 -4.09 20.97 11.31
CA ARG A 36 -4.86 20.82 10.05
C ARG A 36 -4.03 20.11 8.98
N GLU A 37 -2.76 20.50 8.85
CA GLU A 37 -1.83 19.90 7.89
C GLU A 37 -1.59 18.41 8.22
N VAL A 38 -1.35 18.07 9.49
CA VAL A 38 -1.23 16.66 9.95
C VAL A 38 -2.50 15.87 9.61
N ARG A 39 -3.69 16.42 9.90
CA ARG A 39 -4.94 15.74 9.56
C ARG A 39 -5.10 15.54 8.05
N SER A 40 -4.70 16.49 7.24
CA SER A 40 -4.74 16.38 5.78
C SER A 40 -3.78 15.32 5.28
N ALA A 41 -2.56 15.26 5.81
CA ALA A 41 -1.57 14.25 5.49
C ALA A 41 -2.03 12.84 5.90
N LEU A 42 -2.61 12.69 7.10
CA LEU A 42 -3.16 11.41 7.56
C LEU A 42 -4.33 10.92 6.70
N LYS A 43 -5.16 11.84 6.15
CA LYS A 43 -6.19 11.47 5.18
C LYS A 43 -5.61 10.92 3.88
N LEU A 44 -4.51 11.50 3.40
CA LEU A 44 -3.81 11.00 2.21
C LEU A 44 -3.25 9.61 2.46
N ILE A 45 -2.54 9.40 3.57
CA ILE A 45 -2.04 8.09 3.99
C ILE A 45 -3.15 7.05 4.08
N ARG A 46 -4.26 7.40 4.73
CA ARG A 46 -5.42 6.51 4.81
C ARG A 46 -5.92 6.09 3.43
N THR A 47 -6.08 7.05 2.53
CA THR A 47 -6.56 6.78 1.16
C THR A 47 -5.58 5.90 0.40
N GLU A 48 -4.28 6.15 0.53
CA GLU A 48 -3.24 5.36 -0.11
C GLU A 48 -3.19 3.93 0.43
N LEU A 49 -3.24 3.74 1.75
CA LEU A 49 -3.30 2.40 2.36
C LEU A 49 -4.56 1.63 1.94
N GLN A 50 -5.70 2.30 1.79
CA GLN A 50 -6.93 1.70 1.27
C GLN A 50 -6.78 1.28 -0.20
N SER A 51 -6.12 2.09 -1.02
CA SER A 51 -5.80 1.73 -2.41
C SER A 51 -4.87 0.52 -2.46
N ASN A 52 -3.78 0.55 -1.70
CA ASN A 52 -2.84 -0.58 -1.62
C ASN A 52 -3.53 -1.88 -1.18
N GLN A 53 -4.45 -1.80 -0.22
CA GLN A 53 -5.24 -2.94 0.23
C GLN A 53 -6.12 -3.51 -0.89
N ALA A 54 -6.76 -2.64 -1.69
CA ALA A 54 -7.57 -3.04 -2.83
C ALA A 54 -6.72 -3.68 -3.94
N ASP A 55 -5.53 -3.14 -4.22
CA ASP A 55 -4.60 -3.66 -5.21
C ASP A 55 -4.08 -5.05 -4.81
N ILE A 56 -3.75 -5.25 -3.54
CA ILE A 56 -3.37 -6.56 -2.99
C ILE A 56 -4.52 -7.57 -3.15
N ALA A 57 -5.75 -7.17 -2.85
CA ALA A 57 -6.92 -8.04 -3.00
C ALA A 57 -7.16 -8.43 -4.47
N THR A 58 -7.05 -7.48 -5.39
CA THR A 58 -7.17 -7.72 -6.84
C THR A 58 -6.10 -8.70 -7.33
N MET A 59 -4.85 -8.52 -6.88
CA MET A 59 -3.76 -9.44 -7.22
C MET A 59 -3.98 -10.83 -6.61
N ALA A 60 -4.55 -10.92 -5.41
CA ALA A 60 -4.89 -12.20 -4.81
C ALA A 60 -5.91 -12.98 -5.66
N GLU A 61 -6.94 -12.30 -6.17
CA GLU A 61 -7.95 -12.90 -7.06
C GLU A 61 -7.32 -13.36 -8.40
N TYR A 62 -6.43 -12.52 -8.96
CA TYR A 62 -5.71 -12.87 -10.19
C TYR A 62 -4.86 -14.13 -10.02
N LEU A 63 -4.09 -14.25 -8.94
CA LEU A 63 -3.25 -15.42 -8.68
C LEU A 63 -4.07 -16.69 -8.35
N ASP A 64 -5.25 -16.54 -7.76
CA ASP A 64 -6.18 -17.65 -7.58
C ASP A 64 -6.73 -18.14 -8.92
N ALA A 65 -7.11 -17.22 -9.83
CA ALA A 65 -7.55 -17.53 -11.19
C ALA A 65 -6.42 -18.19 -12.01
N GLU A 66 -5.18 -17.72 -11.88
CA GLU A 66 -4.00 -18.32 -12.52
C GLU A 66 -3.79 -19.78 -12.06
N ARG A 67 -3.91 -20.04 -10.76
CA ARG A 67 -3.82 -21.40 -10.21
C ARG A 67 -4.93 -22.30 -10.74
N ASP A 68 -6.14 -21.80 -10.85
CA ASP A 68 -7.27 -22.58 -11.37
C ASP A 68 -7.16 -22.81 -12.88
N ALA A 69 -6.62 -21.84 -13.64
CA ALA A 69 -6.26 -22.03 -15.04
C ALA A 69 -5.20 -23.13 -15.22
N ALA A 70 -4.18 -23.13 -14.36
CA ALA A 70 -3.17 -24.20 -14.41
C ALA A 70 -3.77 -25.59 -14.11
N LYS A 71 -4.68 -25.69 -13.14
CA LYS A 71 -5.40 -26.94 -12.85
C LYS A 71 -6.28 -27.39 -14.01
N TYR A 72 -6.96 -26.44 -14.68
CA TYR A 72 -7.76 -26.73 -15.85
C TYR A 72 -6.92 -27.44 -16.92
N PHE A 73 -5.78 -26.87 -17.34
CA PHE A 73 -4.92 -27.49 -18.34
C PHE A 73 -4.33 -28.84 -17.87
N LEU A 74 -4.04 -29.01 -16.59
CA LEU A 74 -3.58 -30.27 -16.04
C LEU A 74 -4.67 -31.36 -16.03
N SER A 75 -5.94 -30.99 -16.02
CA SER A 75 -7.08 -31.92 -16.05
C SER A 75 -7.40 -32.44 -17.45
N LEU A 76 -6.89 -31.78 -18.49
CA LEU A 76 -7.12 -32.19 -19.88
C LEU A 76 -6.32 -33.44 -20.21
N ASP A 77 -6.91 -34.31 -21.07
CA ASP A 77 -6.23 -35.48 -21.63
C ASP A 77 -5.08 -35.06 -22.58
N ASP A 78 -4.25 -36.02 -22.98
CA ASP A 78 -3.09 -35.76 -23.84
C ASP A 78 -3.44 -35.21 -25.23
N GLY A 79 -4.70 -35.32 -25.66
CA GLY A 79 -5.19 -34.82 -26.96
C GLY A 79 -6.04 -33.57 -26.84
N TRP A 80 -6.41 -33.11 -25.62
CA TRP A 80 -7.40 -32.06 -25.38
C TRP A 80 -8.71 -32.25 -26.15
N THR A 81 -9.13 -33.52 -26.30
CA THR A 81 -10.27 -33.91 -27.15
C THR A 81 -11.62 -33.38 -26.68
N GLY A 82 -11.73 -33.03 -25.40
CA GLY A 82 -12.93 -32.43 -24.81
C GLY A 82 -12.80 -30.96 -24.46
N ALA A 83 -11.68 -30.30 -24.80
CA ALA A 83 -11.47 -28.90 -24.45
C ALA A 83 -12.25 -27.97 -25.39
N SER A 84 -13.05 -27.08 -24.83
CA SER A 84 -13.67 -26.00 -25.58
C SER A 84 -12.61 -24.98 -26.00
N PRO A 85 -12.59 -24.52 -27.28
CA PRO A 85 -11.68 -23.45 -27.72
C PRO A 85 -11.79 -22.21 -26.83
N ASP A 86 -13.00 -21.78 -26.48
CA ASP A 86 -13.24 -20.61 -25.62
C ASP A 86 -12.60 -20.77 -24.22
N SER A 87 -12.63 -22.00 -23.68
CA SER A 87 -11.98 -22.26 -22.37
C SER A 87 -10.45 -22.27 -22.49
N VAL A 88 -9.91 -22.78 -23.57
CA VAL A 88 -8.47 -22.77 -23.84
C VAL A 88 -7.97 -21.33 -23.97
N ASP A 89 -8.69 -20.50 -24.71
CA ASP A 89 -8.35 -19.09 -24.91
C ASP A 89 -8.46 -18.30 -23.59
N LEU A 90 -9.54 -18.51 -22.82
CA LEU A 90 -9.76 -17.85 -21.54
C LEU A 90 -8.65 -18.19 -20.52
N TYR A 91 -8.44 -19.48 -20.26
CA TYR A 91 -7.45 -19.92 -19.26
C TYR A 91 -6.01 -19.71 -19.72
N GLY A 92 -5.76 -19.82 -21.03
CA GLY A 92 -4.48 -19.48 -21.63
C GLY A 92 -4.16 -17.99 -21.51
N GLY A 93 -5.15 -17.15 -21.76
CA GLY A 93 -5.02 -15.70 -21.56
C GLY A 93 -4.70 -15.32 -20.13
N ILE A 94 -5.30 -15.99 -19.13
CA ILE A 94 -4.99 -15.77 -17.71
C ILE A 94 -3.53 -16.14 -17.39
N LEU A 95 -3.06 -17.29 -17.88
CA LEU A 95 -1.70 -17.77 -17.61
C LEU A 95 -0.62 -16.95 -18.30
N LEU A 96 -0.92 -16.37 -19.46
CA LEU A 96 0.03 -15.59 -20.26
C LEU A 96 -0.13 -14.06 -20.10
N ALA A 97 -1.10 -13.61 -19.28
CA ALA A 97 -1.29 -12.19 -19.05
C ALA A 97 -0.08 -11.57 -18.33
N ASP A 98 0.33 -10.38 -18.79
CA ASP A 98 1.28 -9.60 -18.05
C ASP A 98 0.66 -9.14 -16.72
N ALA A 99 1.35 -9.41 -15.64
CA ALA A 99 0.97 -8.95 -14.32
C ALA A 99 2.14 -8.24 -13.66
N SER A 100 1.86 -7.19 -12.95
CA SER A 100 2.81 -6.49 -12.08
C SER A 100 2.04 -5.81 -10.97
N ILE A 101 2.68 -5.60 -9.84
CA ILE A 101 2.11 -4.83 -8.75
C ILE A 101 3.12 -3.80 -8.27
N ALA A 102 2.65 -2.57 -8.11
CA ALA A 102 3.38 -1.49 -7.46
C ALA A 102 2.45 -0.89 -6.40
N LEU A 103 2.82 -1.01 -5.14
CA LEU A 103 2.10 -0.37 -4.04
C LEU A 103 2.72 1.00 -3.78
N SER A 104 1.89 2.02 -3.59
CA SER A 104 2.36 3.40 -3.40
C SER A 104 2.76 3.65 -1.95
N ASP A 105 3.80 4.49 -1.78
CA ASP A 105 4.24 5.05 -0.51
C ASP A 105 4.41 6.59 -0.56
N ASP A 106 3.89 7.22 -1.61
CA ASP A 106 4.03 8.66 -1.89
C ASP A 106 3.53 9.53 -0.74
N ALA A 107 2.42 9.16 -0.11
CA ALA A 107 1.86 9.92 1.02
C ALA A 107 2.73 9.81 2.27
N LEU A 108 3.36 8.66 2.51
CA LEU A 108 4.32 8.49 3.61
C LEU A 108 5.59 9.33 3.36
N GLU A 109 6.13 9.28 2.15
CA GLU A 109 7.30 10.07 1.77
C GLU A 109 7.02 11.57 1.91
N LEU A 110 5.87 12.04 1.43
CA LEU A 110 5.44 13.43 1.60
C LEU A 110 5.36 13.82 3.08
N LEU A 111 4.80 12.95 3.92
CA LEU A 111 4.71 13.18 5.37
C LEU A 111 6.10 13.26 6.02
N LYS A 112 7.02 12.38 5.65
CA LYS A 112 8.41 12.38 6.14
C LYS A 112 9.16 13.66 5.72
N MET A 113 9.03 14.05 4.46
CA MET A 113 9.71 15.25 3.90
C MET A 113 9.20 16.56 4.50
N SER A 114 7.92 16.63 4.86
CA SER A 114 7.29 17.84 5.38
C SER A 114 7.51 18.10 6.88
N SER A 115 8.27 17.28 7.59
CA SER A 115 8.44 17.31 9.05
C SER A 115 7.13 17.16 9.85
N LEU A 116 6.01 16.91 9.18
CA LEU A 116 4.70 16.73 9.83
C LEU A 116 4.63 15.41 10.61
N PHE A 117 5.48 14.45 10.26
CA PHE A 117 5.55 13.16 10.94
C PHE A 117 5.80 13.32 12.44
N GLN A 118 6.75 14.20 12.81
CA GLN A 118 7.04 14.50 14.22
C GLN A 118 5.88 15.25 14.92
N SER A 119 5.06 15.95 14.12
CA SER A 119 3.93 16.75 14.61
C SER A 119 2.65 15.95 14.84
N ILE A 120 2.63 14.65 14.49
CA ILE A 120 1.51 13.75 14.80
C ILE A 120 1.28 13.69 16.32
N GLY A 121 2.37 13.71 17.12
CA GLY A 121 2.31 13.70 18.58
C GLY A 121 1.69 12.43 19.17
N ASN A 122 1.70 11.33 18.40
CA ASN A 122 1.21 10.01 18.80
C ASN A 122 2.13 8.94 18.20
N ASP A 123 3.12 8.51 18.97
CA ASP A 123 4.13 7.54 18.56
C ASP A 123 3.52 6.19 18.17
N ALA A 124 2.47 5.76 18.87
CA ALA A 124 1.80 4.51 18.57
C ALA A 124 1.11 4.55 17.18
N LEU A 125 0.51 5.68 16.81
CA LEU A 125 -0.05 5.87 15.47
C LEU A 125 1.05 5.90 14.41
N SER A 126 2.13 6.64 14.67
CA SER A 126 3.27 6.74 13.78
C SER A 126 3.88 5.37 13.47
N MET A 127 4.05 4.54 14.50
CA MET A 127 4.58 3.18 14.34
C MET A 127 3.64 2.28 13.52
N LYS A 128 2.33 2.36 13.75
CA LYS A 128 1.36 1.59 12.95
C LYS A 128 1.40 1.97 11.47
N ILE A 129 1.55 3.26 11.17
CA ILE A 129 1.70 3.74 9.80
C ILE A 129 2.97 3.16 9.17
N ILE A 130 4.11 3.24 9.85
CA ILE A 130 5.37 2.66 9.35
C ILE A 130 5.21 1.16 9.08
N HIS A 131 4.71 0.39 10.04
CA HIS A 131 4.52 -1.06 9.88
C HIS A 131 3.61 -1.41 8.72
N ALA A 132 2.54 -0.63 8.49
CA ALA A 132 1.65 -0.85 7.34
C ALA A 132 2.39 -0.70 6.01
N TYR A 133 3.25 0.30 5.86
CA TYR A 133 4.04 0.47 4.64
C TYR A 133 5.16 -0.56 4.50
N ASP A 134 5.83 -0.94 5.58
CA ASP A 134 6.80 -2.04 5.59
C ASP A 134 6.13 -3.34 5.13
N THR A 135 4.90 -3.60 5.58
CA THR A 135 4.08 -4.74 5.14
C THR A 135 3.72 -4.64 3.65
N CYS A 136 3.35 -3.46 3.14
CA CYS A 136 3.13 -3.24 1.71
C CYS A 136 4.38 -3.59 0.89
N GLU A 137 5.56 -3.13 1.30
CA GLU A 137 6.83 -3.43 0.62
C GLU A 137 7.12 -4.93 0.59
N LEU A 138 6.95 -5.63 1.72
CA LEU A 138 7.16 -7.07 1.81
C LEU A 138 6.19 -7.85 0.90
N ILE A 139 4.91 -7.46 0.87
CA ILE A 139 3.90 -8.07 0.01
C ILE A 139 4.24 -7.83 -1.47
N ALA A 140 4.54 -6.60 -1.86
CA ALA A 140 4.91 -6.26 -3.23
C ALA A 140 6.14 -7.05 -3.70
N ALA A 141 7.17 -7.16 -2.86
CA ALA A 141 8.36 -7.94 -3.15
C ALA A 141 8.08 -9.45 -3.31
N ALA A 142 7.17 -10.01 -2.49
CA ALA A 142 6.77 -11.42 -2.59
C ALA A 142 5.97 -11.68 -3.87
N LEU A 143 5.05 -10.79 -4.21
CA LEU A 143 4.23 -10.87 -5.42
C LEU A 143 5.07 -10.74 -6.69
N ASN A 144 5.97 -9.76 -6.75
CA ASN A 144 6.85 -9.58 -7.91
C ASN A 144 7.78 -10.77 -8.12
N ARG A 145 8.35 -11.35 -7.05
CA ARG A 145 9.13 -12.60 -7.15
C ARG A 145 8.30 -13.78 -7.66
N HIS A 146 7.03 -13.86 -7.25
CA HIS A 146 6.12 -14.88 -7.76
C HIS A 146 5.88 -14.73 -9.26
N ILE A 147 5.58 -13.51 -9.72
CA ILE A 147 5.34 -13.16 -11.12
C ILE A 147 6.59 -13.43 -11.97
N GLU A 148 7.76 -13.00 -11.52
CA GLU A 148 9.05 -13.26 -12.19
C GLU A 148 9.31 -14.77 -12.34
N ALA A 149 9.09 -15.53 -11.28
CA ALA A 149 9.28 -16.97 -11.31
C ALA A 149 8.27 -17.66 -12.25
N ARG A 150 7.03 -17.18 -12.35
CA ARG A 150 6.03 -17.64 -13.31
C ARG A 150 6.49 -17.33 -14.75
N ASN A 151 6.85 -16.08 -15.03
CA ASN A 151 7.29 -15.64 -16.36
C ASN A 151 8.51 -16.43 -16.82
N ALA A 152 9.47 -16.67 -15.95
CA ALA A 152 10.65 -17.51 -16.25
C ALA A 152 10.29 -18.97 -16.59
N ARG A 153 9.16 -19.48 -16.09
CA ARG A 153 8.71 -20.85 -16.38
C ARG A 153 7.89 -20.96 -17.67
N LEU A 154 7.10 -19.94 -17.96
CA LEU A 154 6.24 -19.93 -19.15
C LEU A 154 7.01 -19.50 -20.40
N GLY A 155 8.00 -18.61 -20.25
CA GLY A 155 8.76 -18.07 -21.38
C GLY A 155 7.87 -17.35 -22.41
N ASP A 156 8.37 -17.23 -23.63
CA ASP A 156 7.62 -16.71 -24.79
C ASP A 156 6.84 -17.86 -25.44
N VAL A 157 5.60 -18.07 -25.00
CA VAL A 157 4.72 -19.13 -25.51
C VAL A 157 4.00 -18.62 -26.77
N GLU A 158 4.43 -19.05 -27.95
CA GLU A 158 3.77 -18.73 -29.22
C GLU A 158 2.49 -19.55 -29.44
N ASP A 159 2.51 -20.84 -29.04
CA ASP A 159 1.37 -21.77 -29.17
C ASP A 159 1.07 -22.42 -27.82
N ILE A 160 -0.01 -21.95 -27.21
CA ILE A 160 -0.53 -22.42 -25.92
C ILE A 160 -0.70 -23.92 -25.88
N ARG A 161 -1.29 -24.51 -26.94
CA ARG A 161 -1.60 -25.93 -26.98
C ARG A 161 -0.34 -26.76 -27.03
N THR A 162 0.56 -26.46 -27.94
CA THR A 162 1.83 -27.18 -28.09
C THR A 162 2.66 -27.09 -26.84
N PHE A 163 2.75 -25.90 -26.22
CA PHE A 163 3.54 -25.71 -25.04
C PHE A 163 2.96 -26.48 -23.83
N PHE A 164 1.67 -26.30 -23.51
CA PHE A 164 1.09 -26.94 -22.33
C PHE A 164 0.88 -28.46 -22.47
N MET A 165 0.89 -28.99 -23.66
CA MET A 165 0.96 -30.44 -23.91
C MET A 165 2.39 -31.01 -23.72
N SER A 166 3.41 -30.17 -23.84
CA SER A 166 4.80 -30.61 -23.65
C SER A 166 5.11 -31.01 -22.21
N ALA A 167 6.15 -31.81 -22.02
CA ALA A 167 6.61 -32.19 -20.68
C ALA A 167 7.05 -30.97 -19.85
N GLU A 168 7.63 -29.95 -20.48
CA GLU A 168 8.06 -28.70 -19.87
C GLU A 168 6.85 -27.85 -19.44
N GLY A 169 5.88 -27.64 -20.32
CA GLY A 169 4.65 -26.92 -20.03
C GLY A 169 3.84 -27.60 -18.90
N ARG A 170 3.70 -28.93 -18.93
CA ARG A 170 3.06 -29.68 -17.85
C ARG A 170 3.78 -29.53 -16.51
N LYS A 171 5.12 -29.47 -16.51
CA LYS A 171 5.91 -29.19 -15.31
C LYS A 171 5.67 -27.76 -14.80
N ALA A 172 5.65 -26.77 -15.70
CA ALA A 172 5.35 -25.38 -15.36
C ALA A 172 3.96 -25.24 -14.71
N LEU A 173 2.92 -25.83 -15.34
CA LEU A 173 1.56 -25.83 -14.83
C LEU A 173 1.45 -26.47 -13.42
N ARG A 174 2.13 -27.61 -13.19
CA ARG A 174 2.16 -28.25 -11.86
C ARG A 174 2.76 -27.32 -10.80
N LEU A 175 3.85 -26.65 -11.12
CA LEU A 175 4.48 -25.72 -10.19
C LEU A 175 3.57 -24.52 -9.89
N ILE A 176 2.90 -23.96 -10.89
CA ILE A 176 1.92 -22.88 -10.71
C ILE A 176 0.74 -23.36 -9.85
N SER A 177 0.18 -24.53 -10.17
CA SER A 177 -1.00 -25.08 -9.45
C SER A 177 -0.74 -25.37 -7.97
N LEU A 178 0.51 -25.66 -7.59
CA LEU A 178 0.92 -25.97 -6.23
C LEU A 178 1.46 -24.77 -5.45
N GLN A 179 1.73 -23.66 -6.14
CA GLN A 179 2.33 -22.50 -5.52
C GLN A 179 1.30 -21.78 -4.62
N ALA A 180 1.70 -21.47 -3.39
CA ALA A 180 0.88 -20.69 -2.50
C ALA A 180 0.69 -19.27 -3.05
N ASN A 181 -0.52 -18.71 -2.91
CA ASN A 181 -0.80 -17.35 -3.28
C ASN A 181 -0.19 -16.39 -2.24
N PRO A 182 0.87 -15.65 -2.56
CA PRO A 182 1.55 -14.81 -1.57
C PRO A 182 0.66 -13.69 -1.03
N ALA A 183 -0.30 -13.20 -1.81
CA ALA A 183 -1.25 -12.18 -1.34
C ALA A 183 -2.26 -12.72 -0.30
N ARG A 184 -2.51 -14.05 -0.29
CA ARG A 184 -3.38 -14.70 0.72
C ARG A 184 -2.60 -15.11 1.98
N VAL A 185 -1.30 -15.35 1.84
CA VAL A 185 -0.42 -15.72 2.96
C VAL A 185 0.06 -14.49 3.72
N ALA A 186 0.20 -13.36 3.01
CA ALA A 186 0.59 -12.11 3.63
C ALA A 186 -0.52 -11.60 4.54
N ASP A 187 -0.19 -11.36 5.79
CA ASP A 187 -1.11 -10.77 6.75
C ASP A 187 -1.22 -9.26 6.52
N ALA A 188 -2.32 -8.84 5.90
CA ALA A 188 -2.62 -7.43 5.68
C ALA A 188 -3.28 -6.76 6.90
N GLU A 189 -3.27 -7.40 8.08
CA GLU A 189 -3.84 -6.87 9.31
C GLU A 189 -3.20 -5.54 9.72
N ASP A 190 -1.91 -5.35 9.41
CA ASP A 190 -1.20 -4.11 9.70
C ASP A 190 -1.79 -2.91 8.95
N LEU A 191 -2.22 -3.11 7.68
CA LEU A 191 -2.85 -2.04 6.90
C LEU A 191 -4.20 -1.64 7.54
N GLU A 192 -5.04 -2.62 7.85
CA GLU A 192 -6.34 -2.39 8.48
C GLU A 192 -6.17 -1.74 9.85
N THR A 193 -5.20 -2.20 10.65
CA THR A 193 -4.88 -1.64 11.96
C THR A 193 -4.43 -0.17 11.87
N ALA A 194 -3.62 0.18 10.86
CA ALA A 194 -3.19 1.56 10.63
C ALA A 194 -4.37 2.44 10.17
N ILE A 195 -5.18 1.97 9.23
CA ILE A 195 -6.38 2.69 8.74
C ILE A 195 -7.33 3.00 9.91
N GLN A 196 -7.65 1.99 10.73
CA GLN A 196 -8.52 2.17 11.89
C GLN A 196 -7.92 3.12 12.95
N ALA A 197 -6.60 3.11 13.13
CA ALA A 197 -5.93 4.01 14.05
C ALA A 197 -5.96 5.46 13.54
N ILE A 198 -5.81 5.66 12.23
CA ILE A 198 -5.96 6.98 11.60
C ILE A 198 -7.40 7.48 11.74
N ASP A 199 -8.40 6.65 11.50
CA ASP A 199 -9.82 7.01 11.64
C ASP A 199 -10.18 7.46 13.06
N LYS A 200 -9.58 6.84 14.08
CA LYS A 200 -9.75 7.26 15.49
C LYS A 200 -9.08 8.59 15.83
N TYR A 201 -8.02 8.95 15.09
CA TYR A 201 -7.27 10.17 15.31
C TYR A 201 -7.92 11.39 14.59
N LEU A 202 -8.56 11.19 13.43
CA LEU A 202 -9.21 12.22 12.61
C LEU A 202 -10.50 12.74 13.24
#